data_3344a902ec19848eb914c3af065ee08e
#
_entry.id   3344a902ec19848eb914c3af065ee08e
#
_cell.length_a   1.000
_cell.length_b   1.000
_cell.length_c   1.000
_cell.angle_alpha   90.00
_cell.angle_beta   90.00
_cell.angle_gamma   90.00
#
_symmetry.space_group_name_H-M   'P 1'
#
loop_
_entity.id
_entity.type
_entity.pdbx_description
1 polymer ?
#
loop_
_entity_poly.entity_id
_entity_poly.type
_entity_poly.pdbx_seq_one_letter_code
_entity_poly.pdbx_strand_id
1 'polypeptide(L)'
;VSVLEINNLTTHIHLRRSTVQAVGGVTFKVEAGETVGLVGESGCGKSMTGNSIMRLLPAGGRIVDGEILLQGRDLVSLSDHEMRKVRGNEVGMVFQDPMTSLNPTMTIGRQIAESVELHRKVGRKAALARAAEVLALVGMPRPNERLDDFPHQLSGGLRQRVMIAMALACEPKLLIADEPTTALDVTIQAQILTLLEDLKERLGMAIILITHDLGVIAGRADRTMVMYAGRIVEEANTTRLFSKMRHPYTEALLASIPQIDQDTSQVLYSIPGLPPDLTNPPTGCRFAARCRYVQSRCRQEEPPLGGEADHPYACFYPTSSDADDLAGTSRIYDTPVVIAGDGLDSALEISVKGNHVNGAASSAEPLIRLQHISKEFTITAGAVLQRKVGTLKAVTDVTLEIRRGETFGLVGESGCGKTTIGRM
;
A
#
# COMPACT_ATOMS: atom_id res chain seq x y z
N VAL A 1 -10.63 -22.64 9.59
CA VAL A 1 -11.44 -21.97 10.65
C VAL A 1 -11.21 -20.48 10.50
N SER A 2 -12.29 -19.74 10.28
CA SER A 2 -12.21 -18.28 10.06
C SER A 2 -11.66 -17.56 11.29
N VAL A 3 -10.66 -16.71 11.08
CA VAL A 3 -10.11 -15.82 12.11
C VAL A 3 -10.89 -14.51 12.15
N LEU A 4 -11.26 -13.99 10.96
CA LEU A 4 -12.03 -12.76 10.82
C LEU A 4 -13.18 -12.98 9.84
N GLU A 5 -14.39 -12.52 10.19
CA GLU A 5 -15.53 -12.43 9.27
C GLU A 5 -16.07 -11.01 9.29
N ILE A 6 -16.24 -10.44 8.14
CA ILE A 6 -16.83 -9.11 7.94
C ILE A 6 -18.11 -9.28 7.15
N ASN A 7 -19.22 -8.79 7.69
CA ASN A 7 -20.54 -8.89 7.10
C ASN A 7 -21.11 -7.50 6.89
N ASN A 8 -21.30 -7.10 5.63
CA ASN A 8 -21.94 -5.83 5.23
C ASN A 8 -21.33 -4.57 5.89
N LEU A 9 -20.02 -4.56 6.13
CA LEU A 9 -19.36 -3.44 6.80
C LEU A 9 -19.55 -2.13 6.06
N THR A 10 -20.18 -1.16 6.72
CA THR A 10 -20.41 0.18 6.19
C THR A 10 -19.84 1.22 7.15
N THR A 11 -18.89 2.03 6.66
CA THR A 11 -18.22 3.07 7.43
C THR A 11 -18.38 4.42 6.76
N HIS A 12 -18.91 5.37 7.49
CA HIS A 12 -19.08 6.75 7.07
C HIS A 12 -18.17 7.70 7.85
N ILE A 13 -17.77 8.80 7.20
CA ILE A 13 -17.03 9.91 7.83
C ILE A 13 -17.92 11.15 7.73
N HIS A 14 -18.44 11.60 8.86
CA HIS A 14 -19.24 12.79 8.94
C HIS A 14 -18.35 14.04 8.99
N LEU A 15 -18.34 14.79 7.91
CA LEU A 15 -17.70 16.10 7.80
C LEU A 15 -18.69 17.20 8.20
N ARG A 16 -18.23 18.44 8.30
CA ARG A 16 -19.11 19.58 8.70
C ARG A 16 -20.30 19.80 7.76
N ARG A 17 -20.19 19.49 6.47
CA ARG A 17 -21.22 19.77 5.44
C ARG A 17 -21.61 18.56 4.60
N SER A 18 -20.96 17.43 4.74
CA SER A 18 -21.18 16.23 3.93
C SER A 18 -20.84 14.98 4.70
N THR A 19 -21.24 13.83 4.19
CA THR A 19 -20.88 12.52 4.73
C THR A 19 -20.19 11.72 3.63
N VAL A 20 -18.97 11.29 3.89
CA VAL A 20 -18.21 10.41 2.97
C VAL A 20 -18.55 8.97 3.28
N GLN A 21 -19.03 8.21 2.30
CA GLN A 21 -19.30 6.78 2.39
C GLN A 21 -18.01 5.99 2.09
N ALA A 22 -17.07 6.00 3.04
CA ALA A 22 -15.71 5.48 2.82
C ALA A 22 -15.67 3.96 2.61
N VAL A 23 -16.56 3.20 3.26
CA VAL A 23 -16.77 1.76 3.07
C VAL A 23 -18.26 1.53 2.96
N GLY A 24 -18.69 0.77 1.97
CA GLY A 24 -20.11 0.63 1.62
C GLY A 24 -20.56 -0.82 1.47
N GLY A 25 -20.77 -1.56 2.56
CA GLY A 25 -21.30 -2.92 2.53
C GLY A 25 -20.25 -3.98 2.11
N VAL A 26 -19.06 -3.89 2.68
CA VAL A 26 -17.98 -4.86 2.41
C VAL A 26 -18.21 -6.14 3.19
N THR A 27 -18.13 -7.29 2.50
CA THR A 27 -18.29 -8.62 3.08
C THR A 27 -17.15 -9.52 2.63
N PHE A 28 -16.40 -10.12 3.57
CA PHE A 28 -15.36 -11.12 3.30
C PHE A 28 -14.97 -11.85 4.58
N LYS A 29 -14.20 -12.94 4.43
CA LYS A 29 -13.64 -13.72 5.53
C LYS A 29 -12.13 -13.82 5.39
N VAL A 30 -11.43 -14.10 6.48
CA VAL A 30 -10.00 -14.42 6.50
C VAL A 30 -9.82 -15.70 7.31
N GLU A 31 -9.22 -16.71 6.69
CA GLU A 31 -8.95 -18.00 7.32
C GLU A 31 -7.63 -17.96 8.11
N ALA A 32 -7.47 -18.91 9.06
CA ALA A 32 -6.23 -19.03 9.81
C ALA A 32 -5.05 -19.37 8.87
N GLY A 33 -3.95 -18.61 9.00
CA GLY A 33 -2.75 -18.78 8.17
C GLY A 33 -2.90 -18.27 6.73
N GLU A 34 -4.04 -17.65 6.37
CA GLU A 34 -4.28 -17.07 5.05
C GLU A 34 -3.68 -15.67 4.95
N THR A 35 -3.12 -15.33 3.78
CA THR A 35 -2.82 -13.95 3.38
C THR A 35 -3.86 -13.48 2.38
N VAL A 36 -4.68 -12.51 2.77
CA VAL A 36 -5.66 -11.88 1.89
C VAL A 36 -5.13 -10.52 1.44
N GLY A 37 -5.03 -10.32 0.12
CA GLY A 37 -4.68 -9.03 -0.48
C GLY A 37 -5.91 -8.14 -0.64
N LEU A 38 -5.83 -6.87 -0.24
CA LEU A 38 -6.85 -5.85 -0.51
C LEU A 38 -6.22 -4.75 -1.37
N VAL A 39 -6.59 -4.70 -2.66
CA VAL A 39 -5.97 -3.82 -3.65
C VAL A 39 -6.96 -2.83 -4.26
N GLY A 40 -6.43 -1.76 -4.85
CA GLY A 40 -7.20 -0.72 -5.55
C GLY A 40 -6.51 0.64 -5.50
N GLU A 41 -7.03 1.62 -6.22
CA GLU A 41 -6.49 2.99 -6.25
C GLU A 41 -6.48 3.65 -4.87
N SER A 42 -5.63 4.67 -4.72
CA SER A 42 -5.61 5.49 -3.50
C SER A 42 -6.98 6.13 -3.24
N GLY A 43 -7.41 6.15 -1.97
CA GLY A 43 -8.73 6.70 -1.59
C GLY A 43 -9.93 5.79 -1.83
N CYS A 44 -9.77 4.57 -2.35
CA CYS A 44 -10.90 3.67 -2.60
C CYS A 44 -11.50 2.99 -1.34
N GLY A 45 -10.94 3.22 -0.13
CA GLY A 45 -11.47 2.71 1.13
C GLY A 45 -10.66 1.60 1.81
N LYS A 46 -9.54 1.13 1.25
CA LYS A 46 -8.71 0.03 1.79
C LYS A 46 -8.27 0.26 3.23
N SER A 47 -7.51 1.33 3.47
CA SER A 47 -7.04 1.71 4.82
C SER A 47 -8.19 1.97 5.77
N MET A 48 -9.33 2.50 5.27
CA MET A 48 -10.52 2.70 6.08
C MET A 48 -11.15 1.37 6.51
N THR A 49 -11.10 0.34 5.66
CA THR A 49 -11.52 -1.02 6.04
C THR A 49 -10.66 -1.57 7.16
N GLY A 50 -9.32 -1.46 7.05
CA GLY A 50 -8.39 -1.84 8.12
C GLY A 50 -8.64 -1.07 9.43
N ASN A 51 -8.81 0.25 9.32
CA ASN A 51 -9.11 1.11 10.47
C ASN A 51 -10.48 0.80 11.10
N SER A 52 -11.46 0.37 10.30
CA SER A 52 -12.78 -0.06 10.81
C SER A 52 -12.66 -1.35 11.63
N ILE A 53 -11.88 -2.33 11.19
CA ILE A 53 -11.59 -3.56 11.95
C ILE A 53 -10.97 -3.21 13.30
N MET A 54 -10.01 -2.30 13.29
CA MET A 54 -9.35 -1.82 14.51
C MET A 54 -10.19 -0.81 15.31
N ARG A 55 -11.32 -0.33 14.77
CA ARG A 55 -12.09 0.80 15.32
C ARG A 55 -11.20 2.03 15.61
N LEU A 56 -10.22 2.27 14.73
CA LEU A 56 -9.33 3.45 14.75
C LEU A 56 -9.77 4.43 13.65
N LEU A 57 -11.01 4.89 13.76
CA LEU A 57 -11.60 5.79 12.77
C LEU A 57 -11.18 7.24 13.04
N PRO A 58 -11.03 8.08 11.99
CA PRO A 58 -10.77 9.50 12.15
C PRO A 58 -11.95 10.22 12.83
N ALA A 59 -11.73 11.46 13.23
CA ALA A 59 -12.79 12.28 13.80
C ALA A 59 -14.00 12.35 12.85
N GLY A 60 -15.20 12.06 13.38
CA GLY A 60 -16.43 11.93 12.60
C GLY A 60 -16.64 10.59 11.92
N GLY A 61 -15.66 9.67 11.97
CA GLY A 61 -15.77 8.31 11.44
C GLY A 61 -16.66 7.43 12.32
N ARG A 62 -17.58 6.68 11.72
CA ARG A 62 -18.46 5.72 12.40
C ARG A 62 -18.74 4.51 11.53
N ILE A 63 -18.77 3.32 12.13
CA ILE A 63 -19.37 2.13 11.55
C ILE A 63 -20.88 2.34 11.70
N VAL A 64 -21.60 2.41 10.58
CA VAL A 64 -23.04 2.70 10.55
C VAL A 64 -23.88 1.44 10.32
N ASP A 65 -23.29 0.39 9.77
CA ASP A 65 -23.93 -0.90 9.54
C ASP A 65 -22.90 -2.02 9.45
N GLY A 66 -23.33 -3.27 9.65
CA GLY A 66 -22.53 -4.48 9.51
C GLY A 66 -21.88 -4.95 10.80
N GLU A 67 -21.23 -6.11 10.69
CA GLU A 67 -20.58 -6.84 11.79
C GLU A 67 -19.12 -7.12 11.46
N ILE A 68 -18.28 -7.16 12.50
CA ILE A 68 -16.87 -7.56 12.43
C ILE A 68 -16.63 -8.65 13.48
N LEU A 69 -16.61 -9.89 13.04
CA LEU A 69 -16.47 -11.03 13.93
C LEU A 69 -15.00 -11.51 13.96
N LEU A 70 -14.32 -11.32 15.08
CA LEU A 70 -13.00 -11.89 15.33
C LEU A 70 -13.18 -13.18 16.15
N GLN A 71 -12.88 -14.33 15.53
CA GLN A 71 -13.11 -15.64 16.13
C GLN A 71 -14.54 -15.79 16.72
N GLY A 72 -15.55 -15.30 15.98
CA GLY A 72 -16.95 -15.32 16.38
C GLY A 72 -17.39 -14.23 17.36
N ARG A 73 -16.48 -13.36 17.84
CA ARG A 73 -16.80 -12.23 18.74
C ARG A 73 -16.96 -10.94 17.94
N ASP A 74 -18.12 -10.31 18.01
CA ASP A 74 -18.38 -9.05 17.32
C ASP A 74 -17.60 -7.89 17.94
N LEU A 75 -16.67 -7.31 17.18
CA LEU A 75 -15.85 -6.18 17.59
C LEU A 75 -16.61 -4.85 17.61
N VAL A 76 -17.72 -4.74 16.83
CA VAL A 76 -18.49 -3.49 16.73
C VAL A 76 -19.23 -3.21 18.04
N SER A 77 -19.74 -4.25 18.69
CA SER A 77 -20.50 -4.18 19.94
C SER A 77 -19.64 -3.99 21.19
N LEU A 78 -18.30 -4.20 21.12
CA LEU A 78 -17.42 -4.09 22.26
C LEU A 78 -17.33 -2.65 22.77
N SER A 79 -17.20 -2.50 24.09
CA SER A 79 -16.78 -1.24 24.71
C SER A 79 -15.34 -0.85 24.31
N ASP A 80 -14.97 0.42 24.45
CA ASP A 80 -13.61 0.87 24.18
C ASP A 80 -12.57 0.21 25.08
N HIS A 81 -12.95 -0.14 26.32
CA HIS A 81 -12.08 -0.86 27.23
C HIS A 81 -11.81 -2.29 26.75
N GLU A 82 -12.81 -3.00 26.25
CA GLU A 82 -12.66 -4.34 25.66
C GLU A 82 -11.87 -4.28 24.37
N MET A 83 -12.14 -3.29 23.52
CA MET A 83 -11.41 -3.12 22.26
C MET A 83 -9.92 -2.84 22.48
N ARG A 84 -9.53 -2.16 23.57
CA ARG A 84 -8.11 -2.00 23.95
C ARG A 84 -7.42 -3.34 24.25
N LYS A 85 -8.15 -4.36 24.72
CA LYS A 85 -7.59 -5.71 24.93
C LYS A 85 -7.39 -6.47 23.63
N VAL A 86 -8.15 -6.14 22.58
CA VAL A 86 -8.02 -6.74 21.25
C VAL A 86 -6.84 -6.13 20.49
N ARG A 87 -6.75 -4.78 20.48
CA ARG A 87 -5.72 -4.04 19.76
C ARG A 87 -4.32 -4.38 20.32
N GLY A 88 -3.42 -4.81 19.44
CA GLY A 88 -2.04 -5.18 19.77
C GLY A 88 -1.87 -6.55 20.42
N ASN A 89 -2.95 -7.18 20.87
CA ASN A 89 -2.91 -8.53 21.49
C ASN A 89 -3.49 -9.61 20.55
N GLU A 90 -4.70 -9.40 20.02
CA GLU A 90 -5.37 -10.36 19.14
C GLU A 90 -5.25 -9.93 17.68
N VAL A 91 -5.28 -8.62 17.41
CA VAL A 91 -5.07 -8.01 16.10
C VAL A 91 -3.93 -7.01 16.18
N GLY A 92 -2.88 -7.25 15.40
CA GLY A 92 -1.79 -6.31 15.17
C GLY A 92 -2.06 -5.44 13.94
N MET A 93 -1.51 -4.24 13.89
CA MET A 93 -1.57 -3.38 12.71
C MET A 93 -0.22 -2.71 12.44
N VAL A 94 0.23 -2.81 11.20
CA VAL A 94 1.35 -2.06 10.64
C VAL A 94 0.76 -0.92 9.82
N PHE A 95 1.04 0.32 10.22
CA PHE A 95 0.53 1.52 9.56
C PHE A 95 1.39 1.93 8.35
N GLN A 96 0.82 2.73 7.47
CA GLN A 96 1.44 3.15 6.22
C GLN A 96 2.76 3.93 6.40
N ASP A 97 2.85 4.80 7.41
CA ASP A 97 4.01 5.67 7.62
C ASP A 97 4.68 5.43 8.97
N PRO A 98 5.91 4.87 8.98
CA PRO A 98 6.67 4.67 10.21
C PRO A 98 7.13 5.97 10.89
N MET A 99 7.17 7.09 10.15
CA MET A 99 7.60 8.37 10.71
C MET A 99 6.56 8.98 11.66
N THR A 100 5.29 8.77 11.36
CA THR A 100 4.16 9.25 12.18
C THR A 100 3.71 8.24 13.23
N SER A 101 4.01 6.95 13.02
CA SER A 101 3.58 5.87 13.90
C SER A 101 4.51 5.63 15.10
N LEU A 102 5.81 5.98 14.96
CA LEU A 102 6.78 5.86 16.04
C LEU A 102 6.90 7.18 16.82
N ASN A 103 6.87 7.10 18.16
CA ASN A 103 7.10 8.26 19.02
C ASN A 103 8.59 8.67 18.98
N PRO A 104 8.96 9.86 18.44
CA PRO A 104 10.36 10.25 18.26
C PRO A 104 11.09 10.53 19.58
N THR A 105 10.36 10.70 20.69
CA THR A 105 10.91 11.01 22.02
C THR A 105 11.07 9.79 22.93
N MET A 106 10.67 8.60 22.45
CA MET A 106 10.81 7.34 23.16
C MET A 106 11.74 6.39 22.43
N THR A 107 12.52 5.60 23.19
CA THR A 107 13.35 4.55 22.61
C THR A 107 12.48 3.43 22.02
N ILE A 108 13.00 2.75 20.98
CA ILE A 108 12.25 1.69 20.31
C ILE A 108 11.95 0.51 21.23
N GLY A 109 12.88 0.15 22.11
CA GLY A 109 12.66 -0.90 23.11
C GLY A 109 11.51 -0.56 24.06
N ARG A 110 11.39 0.70 24.47
CA ARG A 110 10.29 1.15 25.34
C ARG A 110 8.95 1.10 24.64
N GLN A 111 8.87 1.50 23.36
CA GLN A 111 7.64 1.48 22.59
C GLN A 111 7.13 0.04 22.38
N ILE A 112 8.02 -0.92 22.07
CA ILE A 112 7.65 -2.33 21.94
C ILE A 112 7.23 -2.91 23.29
N ALA A 113 8.00 -2.63 24.37
CA ALA A 113 7.76 -3.16 25.70
C ALA A 113 6.42 -2.68 26.29
N GLU A 114 5.95 -1.48 25.95
CA GLU A 114 4.67 -0.93 26.43
C GLU A 114 3.48 -1.85 26.09
N SER A 115 3.41 -2.34 24.86
CA SER A 115 2.38 -3.30 24.44
C SER A 115 2.44 -4.61 25.23
N VAL A 116 3.65 -5.12 25.47
CA VAL A 116 3.87 -6.35 26.25
C VAL A 116 3.48 -6.18 27.71
N GLU A 117 3.89 -5.07 28.36
CA GLU A 117 3.51 -4.74 29.73
C GLU A 117 1.98 -4.69 29.90
N LEU A 118 1.31 -4.01 28.95
CA LEU A 118 -0.14 -3.82 28.98
C LEU A 118 -0.91 -5.14 28.87
N HIS A 119 -0.54 -5.98 27.91
CA HIS A 119 -1.32 -7.17 27.55
C HIS A 119 -0.89 -8.43 28.27
N ARG A 120 0.42 -8.63 28.51
CA ARG A 120 0.95 -9.83 29.19
C ARG A 120 1.06 -9.65 30.69
N LYS A 121 0.81 -8.44 31.23
CA LYS A 121 0.88 -8.09 32.65
C LYS A 121 2.22 -8.50 33.30
N VAL A 122 3.31 -8.34 32.57
CA VAL A 122 4.68 -8.65 33.05
C VAL A 122 5.40 -7.37 33.45
N GLY A 123 6.43 -7.50 34.28
CA GLY A 123 7.25 -6.36 34.68
C GLY A 123 8.16 -5.87 33.55
N ARG A 124 8.61 -4.61 33.64
CA ARG A 124 9.43 -3.90 32.66
C ARG A 124 10.64 -4.69 32.14
N LYS A 125 11.35 -5.41 33.02
CA LYS A 125 12.54 -6.20 32.63
C LYS A 125 12.15 -7.33 31.66
N ALA A 126 11.07 -8.05 31.96
CA ALA A 126 10.56 -9.11 31.07
C ALA A 126 10.00 -8.55 29.75
N ALA A 127 9.32 -7.40 29.78
CA ALA A 127 8.82 -6.75 28.60
C ALA A 127 9.95 -6.26 27.67
N LEU A 128 11.05 -5.71 28.20
CA LEU A 128 12.23 -5.33 27.42
C LEU A 128 12.96 -6.57 26.86
N ALA A 129 13.05 -7.67 27.61
CA ALA A 129 13.59 -8.92 27.09
C ALA A 129 12.76 -9.41 25.89
N ARG A 130 11.42 -9.38 25.98
CA ARG A 130 10.52 -9.70 24.88
C ARG A 130 10.70 -8.74 23.70
N ALA A 131 10.89 -7.45 23.95
CA ALA A 131 11.17 -6.48 22.89
C ALA A 131 12.45 -6.84 22.10
N ALA A 132 13.52 -7.26 22.78
CA ALA A 132 14.74 -7.72 22.12
C ALA A 132 14.51 -8.99 21.29
N GLU A 133 13.72 -9.96 21.80
CA GLU A 133 13.36 -11.18 21.06
C GLU A 133 12.59 -10.85 19.78
N VAL A 134 11.59 -9.97 19.85
CA VAL A 134 10.79 -9.60 18.69
C VAL A 134 11.62 -8.78 17.69
N LEU A 135 12.52 -7.90 18.15
CA LEU A 135 13.47 -7.22 17.29
C LEU A 135 14.40 -8.22 16.57
N ALA A 136 14.85 -9.27 17.24
CA ALA A 136 15.62 -10.35 16.61
C ALA A 136 14.76 -11.09 15.57
N LEU A 137 13.48 -11.39 15.89
CA LEU A 137 12.55 -12.07 15.01
C LEU A 137 12.31 -11.30 13.70
N VAL A 138 12.26 -9.96 13.74
CA VAL A 138 12.14 -9.12 12.54
C VAL A 138 13.48 -8.84 11.84
N GLY A 139 14.54 -9.51 12.24
CA GLY A 139 15.87 -9.37 11.63
C GLY A 139 16.57 -8.04 11.91
N MET A 140 16.33 -7.44 13.09
CA MET A 140 17.07 -6.26 13.55
C MET A 140 18.52 -6.66 13.90
N PRO A 141 19.55 -6.01 13.32
CA PRO A 141 20.93 -6.28 13.69
C PRO A 141 21.21 -5.80 15.13
N ARG A 142 21.87 -6.63 15.93
CA ARG A 142 22.22 -6.35 17.34
C ARG A 142 21.03 -5.88 18.18
N PRO A 143 19.95 -6.67 18.31
CA PRO A 143 18.67 -6.22 18.85
C PRO A 143 18.79 -5.69 20.28
N ASN A 144 19.63 -6.28 21.13
CA ASN A 144 19.82 -5.84 22.52
C ASN A 144 20.45 -4.44 22.62
N GLU A 145 21.38 -4.10 21.73
CA GLU A 145 22.04 -2.79 21.73
C GLU A 145 21.10 -1.71 21.19
N ARG A 146 20.16 -2.11 20.31
CA ARG A 146 19.20 -1.21 19.68
C ARG A 146 18.01 -0.80 20.53
N LEU A 147 17.76 -1.49 21.67
CA LEU A 147 16.62 -1.16 22.54
C LEU A 147 16.60 0.31 22.99
N ASP A 148 17.77 0.91 23.16
CA ASP A 148 17.94 2.29 23.60
C ASP A 148 18.01 3.31 22.45
N ASP A 149 17.98 2.85 21.19
CA ASP A 149 17.95 3.74 20.03
C ASP A 149 16.59 4.45 19.93
N PHE A 150 16.64 5.68 19.40
CA PHE A 150 15.44 6.44 19.04
C PHE A 150 15.10 6.26 17.56
N PRO A 151 13.81 6.43 17.14
CA PRO A 151 13.41 6.27 15.75
C PRO A 151 14.24 7.05 14.74
N HIS A 152 14.64 8.28 15.07
CA HIS A 152 15.43 9.14 14.18
C HIS A 152 16.86 8.65 13.90
N GLN A 153 17.38 7.72 14.72
CA GLN A 153 18.69 7.09 14.55
C GLN A 153 18.66 5.90 13.57
N LEU A 154 17.46 5.48 13.15
CA LEU A 154 17.24 4.31 12.30
C LEU A 154 16.97 4.70 10.83
N SER A 155 17.38 3.85 9.89
CA SER A 155 16.98 3.93 8.49
C SER A 155 15.49 3.64 8.31
N GLY A 156 14.91 3.99 7.15
CA GLY A 156 13.50 3.72 6.83
C GLY A 156 13.13 2.24 7.02
N GLY A 157 13.91 1.33 6.45
CA GLY A 157 13.68 -0.10 6.57
C GLY A 157 13.82 -0.64 8.01
N LEU A 158 14.72 -0.07 8.82
CA LEU A 158 14.82 -0.44 10.24
C LEU A 158 13.64 0.09 11.06
N ARG A 159 13.13 1.28 10.78
CA ARG A 159 11.90 1.79 11.40
C ARG A 159 10.69 0.92 11.06
N GLN A 160 10.61 0.46 9.80
CA GLN A 160 9.56 -0.46 9.37
C GLN A 160 9.63 -1.78 10.15
N ARG A 161 10.83 -2.34 10.33
CA ARG A 161 11.03 -3.54 11.17
C ARG A 161 10.60 -3.30 12.62
N VAL A 162 10.86 -2.11 13.19
CA VAL A 162 10.38 -1.75 14.53
C VAL A 162 8.85 -1.70 14.59
N MET A 163 8.17 -1.12 13.59
CA MET A 163 6.71 -1.13 13.54
C MET A 163 6.13 -2.54 13.48
N ILE A 164 6.73 -3.40 12.63
CA ILE A 164 6.34 -4.81 12.55
C ILE A 164 6.56 -5.49 13.90
N ALA A 165 7.71 -5.25 14.57
CA ALA A 165 8.00 -5.77 15.90
C ALA A 165 6.94 -5.32 16.94
N MET A 166 6.52 -4.06 16.92
CA MET A 166 5.45 -3.55 17.79
C MET A 166 4.13 -4.27 17.55
N ALA A 167 3.75 -4.45 16.27
CA ALA A 167 2.51 -5.13 15.91
C ALA A 167 2.51 -6.61 16.33
N LEU A 168 3.68 -7.25 16.36
CA LEU A 168 3.87 -8.68 16.68
C LEU A 168 4.25 -8.96 18.14
N ALA A 169 4.44 -7.94 18.97
CA ALA A 169 4.97 -8.08 20.33
C ALA A 169 4.18 -9.07 21.22
N CYS A 170 2.87 -9.15 21.00
CA CYS A 170 1.94 -10.03 21.72
C CYS A 170 1.47 -11.24 20.89
N GLU A 171 2.09 -11.54 19.74
CA GLU A 171 1.75 -12.70 18.87
C GLU A 171 0.27 -12.71 18.47
N PRO A 172 -0.18 -11.70 17.70
CA PRO A 172 -1.58 -11.59 17.30
C PRO A 172 -2.00 -12.73 16.37
N LYS A 173 -3.31 -13.03 16.32
CA LYS A 173 -3.89 -14.00 15.39
C LYS A 173 -4.09 -13.44 13.99
N LEU A 174 -4.23 -12.12 13.90
CA LEU A 174 -4.42 -11.39 12.65
C LEU A 174 -3.47 -10.19 12.61
N LEU A 175 -2.77 -10.02 11.51
CA LEU A 175 -1.98 -8.83 11.20
C LEU A 175 -2.63 -8.07 10.05
N ILE A 176 -2.94 -6.80 10.25
CA ILE A 176 -3.33 -5.88 9.18
C ILE A 176 -2.08 -5.09 8.79
N ALA A 177 -1.60 -5.27 7.56
CA ALA A 177 -0.45 -4.57 7.02
C ALA A 177 -0.94 -3.54 5.98
N ASP A 178 -1.06 -2.28 6.42
CA ASP A 178 -1.56 -1.19 5.58
C ASP A 178 -0.39 -0.51 4.86
N GLU A 179 -0.23 -0.81 3.59
CA GLU A 179 0.85 -0.34 2.72
C GLU A 179 2.25 -0.46 3.38
N PRO A 180 2.64 -1.65 3.85
CA PRO A 180 3.81 -1.82 4.73
C PRO A 180 5.15 -1.51 4.05
N THR A 181 5.17 -1.24 2.77
CA THR A 181 6.38 -1.00 1.97
C THR A 181 6.39 0.36 1.28
N THR A 182 5.40 1.20 1.52
CA THR A 182 5.34 2.56 0.95
C THR A 182 6.55 3.39 1.39
N ALA A 183 7.14 4.11 0.47
CA ALA A 183 8.35 4.93 0.65
C ALA A 183 9.64 4.14 0.96
N LEU A 184 9.67 2.82 0.76
CA LEU A 184 10.88 2.01 0.81
C LEU A 184 11.41 1.78 -0.62
N ASP A 185 12.72 1.55 -0.71
CA ASP A 185 13.31 1.09 -1.97
C ASP A 185 12.94 -0.37 -2.26
N VAL A 186 13.01 -0.77 -3.54
CA VAL A 186 12.56 -2.07 -4.03
C VAL A 186 13.23 -3.24 -3.30
N THR A 187 14.51 -3.10 -2.94
CA THR A 187 15.26 -4.15 -2.24
C THR A 187 14.73 -4.35 -0.83
N ILE A 188 14.54 -3.26 -0.08
CA ILE A 188 13.98 -3.29 1.28
C ILE A 188 12.52 -3.72 1.24
N GLN A 189 11.75 -3.27 0.25
CA GLN A 189 10.37 -3.73 0.04
C GLN A 189 10.29 -5.25 -0.07
N ALA A 190 11.10 -5.87 -0.95
CA ALA A 190 11.16 -7.32 -1.10
C ALA A 190 11.52 -8.03 0.23
N GLN A 191 12.51 -7.50 0.97
CA GLN A 191 12.90 -8.03 2.27
C GLN A 191 11.79 -7.97 3.32
N ILE A 192 11.02 -6.86 3.39
CA ILE A 192 9.91 -6.70 4.32
C ILE A 192 8.77 -7.67 3.99
N LEU A 193 8.46 -7.84 2.72
CA LEU A 193 7.38 -8.74 2.30
C LEU A 193 7.75 -10.21 2.58
N THR A 194 8.97 -10.63 2.28
CA THR A 194 9.47 -11.98 2.63
C THR A 194 9.49 -12.18 4.15
N LEU A 195 9.88 -11.16 4.92
CA LEU A 195 9.81 -11.21 6.37
C LEU A 195 8.37 -11.45 6.87
N LEU A 196 7.35 -10.79 6.30
CA LEU A 196 5.96 -10.99 6.70
C LEU A 196 5.47 -12.41 6.39
N GLU A 197 5.89 -13.00 5.27
CA GLU A 197 5.62 -14.41 4.92
C GLU A 197 6.23 -15.38 5.94
N ASP A 198 7.53 -15.23 6.22
CA ASP A 198 8.22 -16.04 7.23
C ASP A 198 7.56 -15.95 8.61
N LEU A 199 7.13 -14.75 9.00
CA LEU A 199 6.47 -14.51 10.27
C LEU A 199 5.05 -15.09 10.31
N LYS A 200 4.31 -15.05 9.20
CA LYS A 200 3.00 -15.72 9.06
C LYS A 200 3.13 -17.21 9.36
N GLU A 201 4.09 -17.87 8.71
CA GLU A 201 4.30 -19.31 8.89
C GLU A 201 4.74 -19.66 10.32
N ARG A 202 5.72 -18.93 10.86
CA ARG A 202 6.27 -19.20 12.20
C ARG A 202 5.26 -18.98 13.34
N LEU A 203 4.41 -17.95 13.21
CA LEU A 203 3.45 -17.56 14.24
C LEU A 203 2.05 -18.16 14.00
N GLY A 204 1.80 -18.76 12.84
CA GLY A 204 0.49 -19.28 12.45
C GLY A 204 -0.60 -18.22 12.40
N MET A 205 -0.24 -16.98 12.06
CA MET A 205 -1.17 -15.85 11.98
C MET A 205 -1.74 -15.67 10.58
N ALA A 206 -2.90 -15.01 10.48
CA ALA A 206 -3.45 -14.55 9.21
C ALA A 206 -2.97 -13.12 8.91
N ILE A 207 -2.92 -12.74 7.62
CA ILE A 207 -2.51 -11.41 7.19
C ILE A 207 -3.56 -10.81 6.25
N ILE A 208 -3.97 -9.54 6.50
CA ILE A 208 -4.62 -8.69 5.51
C ILE A 208 -3.55 -7.74 4.98
N LEU A 209 -3.13 -7.93 3.73
CA LEU A 209 -2.13 -7.10 3.06
C LEU A 209 -2.83 -6.06 2.19
N ILE A 210 -2.83 -4.81 2.65
CA ILE A 210 -3.41 -3.67 1.94
C ILE A 210 -2.32 -3.00 1.12
N THR A 211 -2.56 -2.81 -0.18
CA THR A 211 -1.64 -2.10 -1.08
C THR A 211 -2.38 -1.53 -2.29
N HIS A 212 -1.78 -0.55 -2.95
CA HIS A 212 -2.20 -0.09 -4.27
C HIS A 212 -1.41 -0.76 -5.40
N ASP A 213 -0.38 -1.54 -5.08
CA ASP A 213 0.50 -2.21 -6.03
C ASP A 213 0.14 -3.69 -6.16
N LEU A 214 -0.41 -4.07 -7.32
CA LEU A 214 -0.74 -5.45 -7.65
C LEU A 214 0.51 -6.34 -7.74
N GLY A 215 1.67 -5.78 -8.11
CA GLY A 215 2.93 -6.51 -8.12
C GLY A 215 3.36 -6.99 -6.74
N VAL A 216 3.01 -6.26 -5.68
CA VAL A 216 3.24 -6.66 -4.29
C VAL A 216 2.40 -7.88 -3.89
N ILE A 217 1.18 -7.97 -4.42
CA ILE A 217 0.23 -9.06 -4.11
C ILE A 217 0.57 -10.34 -4.89
N ALA A 218 1.08 -10.19 -6.11
CA ALA A 218 1.42 -11.32 -6.97
C ALA A 218 2.42 -12.26 -6.27
N GLY A 219 2.06 -13.54 -6.15
CA GLY A 219 2.88 -14.57 -5.52
C GLY A 219 2.99 -14.51 -3.98
N ARG A 220 2.24 -13.60 -3.31
CA ARG A 220 2.30 -13.40 -1.85
C ARG A 220 0.96 -13.57 -1.15
N ALA A 221 -0.13 -13.15 -1.79
CA ALA A 221 -1.47 -13.35 -1.25
C ALA A 221 -2.07 -14.66 -1.79
N ASP A 222 -2.74 -15.40 -0.92
CA ASP A 222 -3.47 -16.60 -1.30
C ASP A 222 -4.73 -16.22 -2.11
N ARG A 223 -5.40 -15.14 -1.69
CA ARG A 223 -6.62 -14.60 -2.28
C ARG A 223 -6.53 -13.08 -2.34
N THR A 224 -7.09 -12.49 -3.39
CA THR A 224 -7.07 -11.05 -3.62
C THR A 224 -8.46 -10.50 -3.80
N MET A 225 -8.75 -9.41 -3.11
CA MET A 225 -9.95 -8.60 -3.22
C MET A 225 -9.58 -7.26 -3.87
N VAL A 226 -10.30 -6.90 -4.92
CA VAL A 226 -10.16 -5.62 -5.60
C VAL A 226 -11.22 -4.66 -5.09
N MET A 227 -10.80 -3.52 -4.56
CA MET A 227 -11.69 -2.51 -3.99
C MET A 227 -11.74 -1.27 -4.87
N TYR A 228 -12.93 -0.80 -5.19
CA TYR A 228 -13.18 0.43 -5.90
C TYR A 228 -14.26 1.26 -5.22
N ALA A 229 -13.97 2.53 -4.96
CA ALA A 229 -14.92 3.50 -4.43
C ALA A 229 -15.75 2.98 -3.22
N GLY A 230 -15.10 2.34 -2.25
CA GLY A 230 -15.73 1.83 -1.03
C GLY A 230 -16.37 0.44 -1.14
N ARG A 231 -16.28 -0.24 -2.28
CA ARG A 231 -16.86 -1.57 -2.53
C ARG A 231 -15.82 -2.59 -2.98
N ILE A 232 -15.98 -3.85 -2.59
CA ILE A 232 -15.29 -4.97 -3.26
C ILE A 232 -15.99 -5.19 -4.60
N VAL A 233 -15.21 -5.10 -5.68
CA VAL A 233 -15.73 -5.25 -7.05
C VAL A 233 -15.36 -6.60 -7.67
N GLU A 234 -14.32 -7.25 -7.17
CA GLU A 234 -13.90 -8.58 -7.60
C GLU A 234 -13.08 -9.25 -6.50
N GLU A 235 -13.24 -10.58 -6.36
CA GLU A 235 -12.51 -11.39 -5.41
C GLU A 235 -12.22 -12.76 -6.03
N ALA A 236 -10.97 -13.23 -5.93
CA ALA A 236 -10.60 -14.59 -6.35
C ALA A 236 -9.30 -15.04 -5.68
N ASN A 237 -8.98 -16.33 -5.83
CA ASN A 237 -7.59 -16.78 -5.66
C ASN A 237 -6.67 -15.91 -6.50
N THR A 238 -5.52 -15.51 -5.95
CA THR A 238 -4.64 -14.52 -6.60
C THR A 238 -4.21 -14.94 -8.01
N THR A 239 -3.79 -16.19 -8.19
CA THR A 239 -3.41 -16.70 -9.52
C THR A 239 -4.56 -16.61 -10.52
N ARG A 240 -5.78 -16.93 -10.08
CA ARG A 240 -6.98 -16.86 -10.93
C ARG A 240 -7.34 -15.42 -11.27
N LEU A 241 -7.26 -14.50 -10.31
CA LEU A 241 -7.54 -13.09 -10.54
C LEU A 241 -6.61 -12.50 -11.61
N PHE A 242 -5.32 -12.85 -11.55
CA PHE A 242 -4.33 -12.36 -12.53
C PHE A 242 -4.48 -13.02 -13.91
N SER A 243 -4.91 -14.28 -13.97
CA SER A 243 -5.08 -15.01 -15.25
C SER A 243 -6.43 -14.77 -15.91
N LYS A 244 -7.50 -14.56 -15.14
CA LYS A 244 -8.90 -14.50 -15.64
C LYS A 244 -9.70 -13.43 -14.88
N MET A 245 -9.30 -12.17 -14.99
CA MET A 245 -10.06 -11.07 -14.42
C MET A 245 -11.47 -10.99 -15.03
N ARG A 246 -12.46 -10.58 -14.22
CA ARG A 246 -13.87 -10.45 -14.61
C ARG A 246 -14.37 -9.02 -14.59
N HIS A 247 -13.88 -8.21 -13.67
CA HIS A 247 -14.32 -6.83 -13.56
C HIS A 247 -13.47 -5.90 -14.44
N PRO A 248 -14.06 -5.02 -15.25
CA PRO A 248 -13.31 -4.09 -16.12
C PRO A 248 -12.32 -3.17 -15.40
N TYR A 249 -12.55 -2.89 -14.13
CA TYR A 249 -11.60 -2.13 -13.31
C TYR A 249 -10.33 -2.96 -13.00
N THR A 250 -10.49 -4.24 -12.68
CA THR A 250 -9.35 -5.15 -12.45
C THR A 250 -8.51 -5.31 -13.72
N GLU A 251 -9.18 -5.47 -14.87
CA GLU A 251 -8.53 -5.48 -16.18
C GLU A 251 -7.71 -4.21 -16.40
N ALA A 252 -8.31 -3.05 -16.14
CA ALA A 252 -7.66 -1.76 -16.30
C ALA A 252 -6.47 -1.54 -15.35
N LEU A 253 -6.57 -2.01 -14.10
CA LEU A 253 -5.46 -1.98 -13.14
C LEU A 253 -4.30 -2.86 -13.61
N LEU A 254 -4.57 -4.08 -14.07
CA LEU A 254 -3.53 -5.00 -14.57
C LEU A 254 -2.87 -4.45 -15.84
N ALA A 255 -3.65 -3.85 -16.74
CA ALA A 255 -3.13 -3.21 -17.96
C ALA A 255 -2.26 -1.97 -17.67
N SER A 256 -2.39 -1.35 -16.51
CA SER A 256 -1.57 -0.19 -16.11
C SER A 256 -0.21 -0.57 -15.50
N ILE A 257 0.07 -1.88 -15.29
CA ILE A 257 1.35 -2.35 -14.76
C ILE A 257 2.39 -2.37 -15.89
N PRO A 258 3.53 -1.66 -15.74
CA PRO A 258 4.61 -1.72 -16.72
C PRO A 258 5.17 -3.15 -16.86
N GLN A 259 5.30 -3.64 -18.07
CA GLN A 259 5.96 -4.92 -18.35
C GLN A 259 7.41 -4.68 -18.80
N ILE A 260 8.33 -5.56 -18.36
CA ILE A 260 9.76 -5.44 -18.68
C ILE A 260 10.01 -5.49 -20.21
N ASP A 261 9.22 -6.30 -20.92
CA ASP A 261 9.33 -6.51 -22.37
C ASP A 261 8.47 -5.53 -23.18
N GLN A 262 7.83 -4.56 -22.52
CA GLN A 262 6.98 -3.59 -23.21
C GLN A 262 7.83 -2.63 -24.04
N ASP A 263 7.40 -2.36 -25.27
CA ASP A 263 8.04 -1.35 -26.12
C ASP A 263 8.00 0.02 -25.43
N THR A 264 9.18 0.58 -25.16
CA THR A 264 9.34 1.89 -24.50
C THR A 264 8.75 3.05 -25.30
N SER A 265 8.41 2.85 -26.58
CA SER A 265 7.70 3.82 -27.40
C SER A 265 6.19 3.91 -27.11
N GLN A 266 5.63 2.91 -26.41
CA GLN A 266 4.22 2.88 -26.07
C GLN A 266 3.96 3.63 -24.75
N VAL A 267 2.91 4.47 -24.75
CA VAL A 267 2.44 5.15 -23.54
C VAL A 267 1.78 4.11 -22.63
N LEU A 268 2.17 4.11 -21.35
CA LEU A 268 1.54 3.26 -20.37
C LEU A 268 0.04 3.56 -20.28
N TYR A 269 -0.77 2.51 -20.21
CA TYR A 269 -2.20 2.67 -20.03
C TYR A 269 -2.50 3.36 -18.70
N SER A 270 -3.35 4.35 -18.74
CA SER A 270 -3.87 5.06 -17.57
C SER A 270 -5.39 4.99 -17.55
N ILE A 271 -5.99 4.64 -16.42
CA ILE A 271 -7.44 4.61 -16.29
C ILE A 271 -7.97 6.04 -16.40
N PRO A 272 -8.81 6.36 -17.41
CA PRO A 272 -9.24 7.73 -17.65
C PRO A 272 -10.19 8.23 -16.56
N GLY A 273 -10.21 9.56 -16.34
CA GLY A 273 -11.11 10.22 -15.41
C GLY A 273 -10.72 10.05 -13.93
N LEU A 274 -11.58 10.55 -13.03
CA LEU A 274 -11.39 10.49 -11.60
C LEU A 274 -12.33 9.48 -10.95
N PRO A 275 -11.95 8.88 -9.81
CA PRO A 275 -12.90 8.12 -8.99
C PRO A 275 -14.11 8.96 -8.60
N PRO A 276 -15.28 8.34 -8.39
CA PRO A 276 -16.49 9.06 -8.01
C PRO A 276 -16.35 9.72 -6.64
N ASP A 277 -17.05 10.83 -6.44
CA ASP A 277 -17.17 11.48 -5.15
C ASP A 277 -17.98 10.61 -4.17
N LEU A 278 -17.33 10.14 -3.12
CA LEU A 278 -17.93 9.30 -2.09
C LEU A 278 -18.85 10.09 -1.13
N THR A 279 -18.97 11.40 -1.27
CA THR A 279 -20.00 12.19 -0.58
C THR A 279 -21.36 12.08 -1.26
N ASN A 280 -21.36 11.78 -2.57
CA ASN A 280 -22.55 11.55 -3.37
C ASN A 280 -22.29 10.42 -4.39
N PRO A 281 -22.15 9.17 -3.95
CA PRO A 281 -21.83 8.05 -4.83
C PRO A 281 -22.96 7.84 -5.85
N PRO A 282 -22.64 7.41 -7.09
CA PRO A 282 -23.62 7.15 -8.11
C PRO A 282 -24.58 6.03 -7.67
N THR A 283 -25.84 6.10 -8.14
CA THR A 283 -26.87 5.08 -7.87
C THR A 283 -26.62 3.77 -8.63
N GLY A 284 -25.91 3.85 -9.77
CA GLY A 284 -25.50 2.70 -10.57
C GLY A 284 -24.11 2.19 -10.22
N CYS A 285 -23.52 1.45 -11.15
CA CYS A 285 -22.15 0.94 -11.02
C CYS A 285 -21.17 2.09 -10.76
N ARG A 286 -20.43 2.04 -9.66
CA ARG A 286 -19.48 3.09 -9.26
C ARG A 286 -18.36 3.31 -10.26
N PHE A 287 -18.01 2.29 -11.06
CA PHE A 287 -17.01 2.38 -12.11
C PHE A 287 -17.59 2.85 -13.47
N ALA A 288 -18.89 2.99 -13.63
CA ALA A 288 -19.55 3.27 -14.91
C ALA A 288 -18.98 4.49 -15.65
N ALA A 289 -18.62 5.56 -14.94
CA ALA A 289 -18.06 6.78 -15.55
C ALA A 289 -16.69 6.58 -16.21
N ARG A 290 -15.93 5.54 -15.79
CA ARG A 290 -14.56 5.24 -16.28
C ARG A 290 -14.50 3.92 -17.04
N CYS A 291 -15.61 3.18 -17.10
CA CYS A 291 -15.67 1.86 -17.69
C CYS A 291 -15.78 1.96 -19.21
N ARG A 292 -14.85 1.35 -19.94
CA ARG A 292 -14.86 1.28 -21.41
C ARG A 292 -16.00 0.41 -21.97
N TYR A 293 -16.56 -0.47 -21.16
CA TYR A 293 -17.67 -1.37 -21.51
C TYR A 293 -19.02 -0.90 -20.98
N VAL A 294 -19.13 0.36 -20.53
CA VAL A 294 -20.32 0.87 -19.90
C VAL A 294 -21.57 0.75 -20.81
N GLN A 295 -22.68 0.25 -20.24
CA GLN A 295 -23.98 0.18 -20.89
C GLN A 295 -25.03 0.94 -20.05
N SER A 296 -26.22 1.17 -20.63
CA SER A 296 -27.29 1.95 -19.98
C SER A 296 -27.66 1.41 -18.60
N ARG A 297 -27.72 0.09 -18.43
CA ARG A 297 -28.00 -0.55 -17.14
C ARG A 297 -26.97 -0.21 -16.08
N CYS A 298 -25.68 -0.14 -16.43
CA CYS A 298 -24.62 0.20 -15.50
C CYS A 298 -24.77 1.60 -14.87
N ARG A 299 -25.46 2.52 -15.55
CA ARG A 299 -25.73 3.88 -15.04
C ARG A 299 -26.93 3.95 -14.10
N GLN A 300 -27.79 2.94 -14.14
CA GLN A 300 -29.09 2.92 -13.43
C GLN A 300 -29.05 2.02 -12.20
N GLU A 301 -28.33 0.91 -12.27
CA GLU A 301 -28.29 -0.14 -11.26
C GLU A 301 -26.87 -0.42 -10.80
N GLU A 302 -26.67 -0.65 -9.50
CA GLU A 302 -25.42 -1.14 -8.94
C GLU A 302 -25.37 -2.67 -9.08
N PRO A 303 -24.34 -3.25 -9.76
CA PRO A 303 -24.23 -4.71 -9.86
C PRO A 303 -23.91 -5.31 -8.47
N PRO A 304 -24.62 -6.36 -8.04
CA PRO A 304 -24.27 -7.06 -6.82
C PRO A 304 -22.96 -7.84 -7.00
N LEU A 305 -22.22 -8.01 -5.91
CA LEU A 305 -21.08 -8.95 -5.89
C LEU A 305 -21.64 -10.37 -5.99
N GLY A 306 -21.35 -11.06 -7.08
CA GLY A 306 -21.90 -12.39 -7.39
C GLY A 306 -21.15 -13.04 -8.55
N GLY A 307 -21.77 -14.00 -9.23
CA GLY A 307 -21.14 -14.74 -10.33
C GLY A 307 -20.68 -16.14 -9.89
N GLU A 308 -19.44 -16.49 -10.16
CA GLU A 308 -18.88 -17.80 -9.79
C GLU A 308 -18.60 -17.84 -8.28
N ALA A 309 -18.87 -18.97 -7.62
CA ALA A 309 -18.76 -19.09 -6.16
C ALA A 309 -17.34 -18.86 -5.62
N ASP A 310 -16.32 -19.22 -6.41
CA ASP A 310 -14.90 -19.08 -6.11
C ASP A 310 -14.25 -17.86 -6.80
N HIS A 311 -15.05 -17.07 -7.55
CA HIS A 311 -14.63 -15.85 -8.23
C HIS A 311 -15.80 -14.85 -8.34
N PRO A 312 -16.31 -14.31 -7.24
CA PRO A 312 -17.35 -13.30 -7.28
C PRO A 312 -16.86 -11.97 -7.83
N TYR A 313 -17.71 -11.31 -8.65
CA TYR A 313 -17.46 -9.99 -9.24
C TYR A 313 -18.73 -9.15 -9.33
N ALA A 314 -18.59 -7.84 -9.25
CA ALA A 314 -19.71 -6.88 -9.29
C ALA A 314 -19.82 -6.22 -10.67
N CYS A 315 -20.17 -7.01 -11.69
CA CYS A 315 -20.32 -6.52 -13.06
C CYS A 315 -21.46 -7.23 -13.80
N PHE A 316 -22.31 -6.48 -14.51
CA PHE A 316 -23.36 -7.04 -15.38
C PHE A 316 -22.81 -7.59 -16.69
N TYR A 317 -21.64 -7.09 -17.13
CA TYR A 317 -20.99 -7.40 -18.40
C TYR A 317 -19.51 -7.70 -18.14
N PRO A 318 -19.19 -8.83 -17.51
CA PRO A 318 -17.81 -9.17 -17.14
C PRO A 318 -16.94 -9.30 -18.38
N THR A 319 -15.65 -9.01 -18.21
CA THR A 319 -14.67 -9.24 -19.27
C THR A 319 -14.46 -10.73 -19.49
N SER A 320 -14.11 -11.09 -20.72
CA SER A 320 -13.66 -12.45 -21.07
C SER A 320 -12.13 -12.50 -21.25
N SER A 321 -11.44 -11.40 -20.97
CA SER A 321 -10.00 -11.28 -21.16
C SER A 321 -9.24 -12.23 -20.27
N ASP A 322 -8.35 -12.99 -20.87
CA ASP A 322 -7.34 -13.78 -20.18
C ASP A 322 -6.02 -12.98 -20.12
N ALA A 323 -5.09 -13.35 -19.24
CA ALA A 323 -3.82 -12.63 -19.10
C ALA A 323 -2.99 -12.60 -20.40
N ASP A 324 -3.08 -13.64 -21.20
CA ASP A 324 -2.41 -13.71 -22.52
C ASP A 324 -2.97 -12.67 -23.52
N ASP A 325 -4.25 -12.34 -23.40
CA ASP A 325 -4.86 -11.26 -24.19
C ASP A 325 -4.33 -9.88 -23.78
N LEU A 326 -3.97 -9.68 -22.51
CA LEU A 326 -3.39 -8.42 -22.05
C LEU A 326 -1.95 -8.22 -22.54
N ALA A 327 -1.16 -9.27 -22.67
CA ALA A 327 0.20 -9.21 -23.21
C ALA A 327 0.25 -8.77 -24.69
N GLY A 328 -0.86 -8.97 -25.43
CA GLY A 328 -1.03 -8.51 -26.82
C GLY A 328 -1.81 -7.18 -26.98
N THR A 329 -2.37 -6.65 -25.89
CA THR A 329 -3.40 -5.60 -25.93
C THR A 329 -2.91 -4.16 -25.78
N SER A 330 -1.62 -3.87 -25.88
CA SER A 330 -1.21 -2.48 -26.16
C SER A 330 -2.04 -1.84 -27.30
N ARG A 331 -2.56 -2.64 -28.22
CA ARG A 331 -3.42 -2.19 -29.34
C ARG A 331 -4.88 -1.92 -28.96
N ILE A 332 -5.42 -2.50 -27.91
CA ILE A 332 -6.85 -2.33 -27.53
C ILE A 332 -7.06 -1.05 -26.73
N TYR A 333 -6.02 -0.57 -26.05
CA TYR A 333 -6.06 0.64 -25.22
C TYR A 333 -5.64 1.91 -25.99
N ASP A 334 -5.16 1.80 -27.24
CA ASP A 334 -4.76 2.93 -28.09
C ASP A 334 -5.95 3.73 -28.67
N THR A 335 -7.18 3.28 -28.49
CA THR A 335 -8.35 4.05 -28.95
C THR A 335 -8.75 5.04 -27.84
N PRO A 336 -8.65 6.37 -28.06
CA PRO A 336 -9.13 7.34 -27.10
C PRO A 336 -10.62 7.11 -26.88
N VAL A 337 -11.01 6.88 -25.62
CA VAL A 337 -12.43 6.82 -25.23
C VAL A 337 -12.97 8.23 -25.36
N VAL A 338 -13.72 8.50 -26.42
CA VAL A 338 -14.52 9.71 -26.53
C VAL A 338 -15.63 9.62 -25.49
N ILE A 339 -15.42 10.27 -24.36
CA ILE A 339 -16.47 10.46 -23.36
C ILE A 339 -17.47 11.42 -24.03
N ALA A 340 -18.59 10.90 -24.52
CA ALA A 340 -19.74 11.72 -24.89
C ALA A 340 -20.26 12.34 -23.58
N GLY A 341 -19.73 13.51 -23.23
CA GLY A 341 -20.21 14.33 -22.14
C GLY A 341 -21.22 15.31 -22.67
N ASP A 342 -22.42 15.30 -22.13
CA ASP A 342 -23.35 16.40 -22.29
C ASP A 342 -22.72 17.70 -21.75
N GLY A 343 -22.37 18.59 -22.64
CA GLY A 343 -22.27 20.02 -22.44
C GLY A 343 -21.21 20.53 -21.46
N LEU A 344 -19.93 20.47 -21.88
CA LEU A 344 -18.92 21.46 -21.49
C LEU A 344 -17.92 21.56 -22.65
N ASP A 345 -18.08 22.62 -23.45
CA ASP A 345 -17.10 23.05 -24.45
C ASP A 345 -15.79 23.42 -23.76
N SER A 346 -14.83 22.54 -23.88
CA SER A 346 -13.40 22.82 -24.09
C SER A 346 -12.66 21.49 -24.15
N ALA A 347 -12.58 20.93 -25.34
CA ALA A 347 -11.64 19.88 -25.69
C ALA A 347 -10.22 20.42 -25.50
N LEU A 348 -9.62 20.16 -24.34
CA LEU A 348 -8.17 20.14 -24.26
C LEU A 348 -7.74 18.85 -24.99
N GLU A 349 -7.57 18.96 -26.29
CA GLU A 349 -6.73 18.05 -27.06
C GLU A 349 -5.31 18.18 -26.50
N ILE A 350 -4.98 17.39 -25.49
CA ILE A 350 -3.58 17.11 -25.17
C ILE A 350 -3.12 16.16 -26.27
N SER A 351 -2.79 16.74 -27.44
CA SER A 351 -1.97 16.05 -28.42
C SER A 351 -0.59 15.87 -27.78
N VAL A 352 -0.41 14.73 -27.09
CA VAL A 352 0.93 14.25 -26.75
C VAL A 352 1.59 13.83 -28.08
N LYS A 353 2.06 14.81 -28.83
CA LYS A 353 3.11 14.55 -29.79
C LYS A 353 4.33 14.13 -29.01
N GLY A 354 4.48 12.84 -28.83
CA GLY A 354 5.74 12.23 -28.45
C GLY A 354 6.76 12.60 -29.52
N ASN A 355 7.47 13.71 -29.31
CA ASN A 355 8.72 13.92 -30.01
C ASN A 355 9.70 12.89 -29.43
N HIS A 356 9.58 11.64 -29.90
CA HIS A 356 10.71 10.74 -29.89
C HIS A 356 11.78 11.38 -30.76
N VAL A 357 12.73 12.02 -30.16
CA VAL A 357 14.00 12.34 -30.79
C VAL A 357 14.67 10.99 -31.04
N ASN A 358 14.35 10.40 -32.21
CA ASN A 358 15.13 9.31 -32.77
C ASN A 358 16.60 9.73 -32.74
N GLY A 359 17.42 8.89 -32.15
CA GLY A 359 18.85 9.06 -31.95
C GLY A 359 19.67 9.48 -33.16
N ALA A 360 19.55 10.74 -33.53
CA ALA A 360 20.63 11.44 -34.16
C ALA A 360 21.47 11.99 -33.00
N ALA A 361 22.68 11.51 -32.83
CA ALA A 361 23.66 12.05 -31.91
C ALA A 361 23.78 13.56 -32.15
N SER A 362 23.00 14.33 -31.41
CA SER A 362 23.05 15.78 -31.44
C SER A 362 24.41 16.15 -30.80
N SER A 363 25.27 16.78 -31.56
CA SER A 363 26.51 17.42 -31.11
C SER A 363 26.28 18.64 -30.21
N ALA A 364 25.13 18.74 -29.57
CA ALA A 364 24.79 19.80 -28.65
C ALA A 364 25.56 19.66 -27.34
N GLU A 365 26.16 20.73 -26.88
CA GLU A 365 26.79 20.81 -25.57
C GLU A 365 25.83 20.36 -24.47
N PRO A 366 26.31 19.56 -23.50
CA PRO A 366 25.49 19.13 -22.37
C PRO A 366 24.99 20.36 -21.58
N LEU A 367 23.73 20.29 -21.14
CA LEU A 367 23.12 21.33 -20.29
C LEU A 367 23.82 21.37 -18.91
N ILE A 368 24.12 20.19 -18.38
CA ILE A 368 24.84 20.00 -17.12
C ILE A 368 25.91 18.93 -17.35
N ARG A 369 27.12 19.21 -16.89
CA ARG A 369 28.23 18.25 -16.87
C ARG A 369 28.81 18.20 -15.47
N LEU A 370 28.74 17.06 -14.83
CA LEU A 370 29.43 16.74 -13.58
C LEU A 370 30.68 15.92 -13.91
N GLN A 371 31.85 16.32 -13.38
CA GLN A 371 33.11 15.62 -13.62
C GLN A 371 33.80 15.34 -12.30
N HIS A 372 34.04 14.05 -12.00
CA HIS A 372 34.78 13.59 -10.82
C HIS A 372 34.28 14.21 -9.50
N ILE A 373 32.93 14.35 -9.35
CA ILE A 373 32.36 14.98 -8.19
C ILE A 373 32.36 14.03 -7.00
N SER A 374 32.91 14.50 -5.88
CA SER A 374 32.89 13.80 -4.59
C SER A 374 32.38 14.69 -3.49
N LYS A 375 31.58 14.13 -2.55
CA LYS A 375 31.07 14.81 -1.38
C LYS A 375 31.25 13.98 -0.13
N GLU A 376 31.87 14.59 0.85
CA GLU A 376 32.09 14.01 2.17
C GLU A 376 31.38 14.85 3.24
N PHE A 377 30.81 14.18 4.24
CA PHE A 377 30.23 14.81 5.43
C PHE A 377 31.05 14.43 6.65
N THR A 378 31.43 15.40 7.46
CA THR A 378 32.10 15.16 8.73
C THR A 378 31.10 14.67 9.78
N ILE A 379 31.35 13.52 10.39
CA ILE A 379 30.58 13.02 11.52
C ILE A 379 31.21 13.55 12.80
N THR A 380 30.41 14.26 13.62
CA THR A 380 30.81 14.78 14.93
C THR A 380 30.00 14.09 16.03
N ALA A 381 30.62 13.81 17.17
CA ALA A 381 29.95 13.35 18.38
C ALA A 381 30.19 14.32 19.55
N GLY A 382 29.14 14.46 20.40
CA GLY A 382 29.14 15.33 21.59
C GLY A 382 28.13 16.48 21.49
N ALA A 383 27.35 16.70 22.55
CA ALA A 383 26.32 17.73 22.60
C ALA A 383 26.88 19.15 22.78
N VAL A 384 28.04 19.32 23.39
CA VAL A 384 28.63 20.64 23.71
C VAL A 384 30.01 20.80 23.05
N LEU A 385 30.84 19.78 23.03
CA LEU A 385 32.12 19.75 22.31
C LEU A 385 32.03 18.76 21.18
N GLN A 386 31.75 19.24 19.98
CA GLN A 386 31.69 18.46 18.76
C GLN A 386 33.11 17.97 18.39
N ARG A 387 33.41 16.71 18.70
CA ARG A 387 34.64 16.04 18.23
C ARG A 387 34.37 15.35 16.91
N LYS A 388 35.24 15.54 15.91
CA LYS A 388 35.21 14.78 14.66
C LYS A 388 35.49 13.30 14.97
N VAL A 389 34.48 12.44 14.69
CA VAL A 389 34.54 10.99 14.92
C VAL A 389 34.81 10.22 13.63
N GLY A 390 34.46 10.82 12.48
CA GLY A 390 34.66 10.19 11.19
C GLY A 390 34.26 11.08 10.02
N THR A 391 34.34 10.52 8.83
CA THR A 391 33.91 11.16 7.57
C THR A 391 33.04 10.16 6.82
N LEU A 392 31.83 10.58 6.41
CA LEU A 392 30.96 9.81 5.55
C LEU A 392 31.15 10.27 4.10
N LYS A 393 31.61 9.36 3.25
CA LYS A 393 31.69 9.60 1.80
C LYS A 393 30.32 9.32 1.19
N ALA A 394 29.54 10.37 0.93
CA ALA A 394 28.18 10.25 0.40
C ALA A 394 28.15 10.13 -1.13
N VAL A 395 29.11 10.74 -1.81
CA VAL A 395 29.31 10.67 -3.26
C VAL A 395 30.82 10.52 -3.50
N THR A 396 31.21 9.61 -4.39
CA THR A 396 32.61 9.37 -4.71
C THR A 396 32.76 9.26 -6.23
N ASP A 397 33.53 10.20 -6.81
CA ASP A 397 33.99 10.19 -8.19
C ASP A 397 32.89 9.97 -9.24
N VAL A 398 31.78 10.75 -9.14
CA VAL A 398 30.65 10.67 -10.07
C VAL A 398 30.88 11.59 -11.26
N THR A 399 30.81 11.02 -12.45
CA THR A 399 30.83 11.73 -13.73
C THR A 399 29.55 11.42 -14.50
N LEU A 400 28.78 12.45 -14.91
CA LEU A 400 27.60 12.30 -15.75
C LEU A 400 27.34 13.58 -16.55
N GLU A 401 26.58 13.45 -17.62
CA GLU A 401 26.13 14.58 -18.45
C GLU A 401 24.62 14.50 -18.63
N ILE A 402 23.95 15.65 -18.62
CA ILE A 402 22.51 15.78 -18.93
C ILE A 402 22.40 16.75 -20.11
N ARG A 403 21.69 16.30 -21.16
CA ARG A 403 21.51 17.09 -22.37
C ARG A 403 20.22 17.94 -22.27
N ARG A 404 20.15 18.97 -23.09
CA ARG A 404 18.94 19.80 -23.18
C ARG A 404 17.75 18.99 -23.72
N GLY A 405 16.64 19.01 -22.99
CA GLY A 405 15.42 18.26 -23.36
C GLY A 405 15.46 16.75 -23.03
N GLU A 406 16.52 16.29 -22.34
CA GLU A 406 16.66 14.92 -21.87
C GLU A 406 16.01 14.76 -20.48
N THR A 407 15.34 13.63 -20.27
CA THR A 407 14.95 13.15 -18.95
C THR A 407 15.97 12.12 -18.48
N PHE A 408 16.80 12.49 -17.50
CA PHE A 408 17.84 11.61 -16.95
C PHE A 408 17.37 10.94 -15.65
N GLY A 409 17.30 9.61 -15.63
CA GLY A 409 16.89 8.83 -14.47
C GLY A 409 18.08 8.47 -13.58
N LEU A 410 18.09 8.90 -12.30
CA LEU A 410 19.07 8.49 -11.28
C LEU A 410 18.42 7.51 -10.30
N VAL A 411 18.77 6.24 -10.39
CA VAL A 411 18.21 5.14 -9.60
C VAL A 411 19.23 4.53 -8.64
N GLY A 412 18.74 3.86 -7.59
CA GLY A 412 19.56 3.20 -6.59
C GLY A 412 18.86 3.12 -5.22
N GLU A 413 19.45 2.39 -4.28
CA GLU A 413 18.93 2.19 -2.93
C GLU A 413 18.83 3.48 -2.11
N SER A 414 18.01 3.48 -1.05
CA SER A 414 17.93 4.61 -0.11
C SER A 414 19.29 4.82 0.57
N GLY A 415 19.76 6.09 0.62
CA GLY A 415 21.04 6.44 1.22
C GLY A 415 22.26 6.30 0.30
N CYS A 416 22.12 5.83 -0.95
CA CYS A 416 23.24 5.69 -1.89
C CYS A 416 23.78 7.02 -2.48
N GLY A 417 23.27 8.17 -2.04
CA GLY A 417 23.78 9.48 -2.45
C GLY A 417 23.01 10.22 -3.53
N LYS A 418 21.89 9.68 -4.08
CA LYS A 418 21.07 10.31 -5.14
C LYS A 418 20.69 11.77 -4.82
N THR A 419 20.08 11.97 -3.66
CA THR A 419 19.65 13.30 -3.20
C THR A 419 20.83 14.23 -2.98
N THR A 420 21.98 13.70 -2.57
CA THR A 420 23.21 14.47 -2.42
C THR A 420 23.70 14.98 -3.76
N ILE A 421 23.73 14.13 -4.80
CA ILE A 421 24.08 14.52 -6.17
C ILE A 421 23.13 15.61 -6.69
N GLY A 422 21.81 15.43 -6.52
CA GLY A 422 20.82 16.40 -7.00
C GLY A 422 20.82 17.74 -6.28
N ARG A 423 21.49 17.85 -5.10
CA ARG A 423 21.64 19.10 -4.32
C ARG A 423 23.01 19.77 -4.49
N MET A 424 23.93 19.14 -5.17
CA MET A 424 25.23 19.69 -5.51
C MET A 424 25.18 20.56 -6.75
#